data_528042140c41fb793c32a586fb1da628
#
_entry.id   528042140c41fb793c32a586fb1da628
#
_cell.length_a   1.000
_cell.length_b   1.000
_cell.length_c   1.000
_cell.angle_alpha   90.00
_cell.angle_beta   90.00
_cell.angle_gamma   90.00
#
_symmetry.space_group_name_H-M   'P 1'
#
loop_
_entity.id
_entity.type
_entity.pdbx_description
1 polymer ?
#
loop_
_entity_poly.entity_id
_entity_poly.type
_entity_poly.pdbx_seq_one_letter_code
_entity_poly.pdbx_strand_id
1 'polypeptide(L)'
;MRGFNNLLFVLFALSANGADGTVGTVSVQKGNNVSVNGEVPLSLTLDGKDHQSCQFLSKRAPDENHEFTWKEVTTTRGGELAEILGDQKEEIDSLVINGPVNSADFETLFHSSLYGYLSAINLKGAELENNAVPAYAFYRDGEQHQGETFYYIHLRRIILPENVERIGNSAFYQALTLRELNFPSSLRSVGDYAFYNTPIRMNPLVLPEGLEKIGANAFCHCGKLSEVILPSTIKQIGDEAFSTTKISSVNLPEGLESIGWRAFWDTSLKEVTIPNSCLNFGTDYVGENFAMNRYLEKIHLPEGMTEIPYGFVCNDIMLREINIPHTVKHIGKRALAQCTSLKRLEFPLGMQSLGEGALGYLDSLECIVFPASMTSLGTNSCAYWRDIKEIYCAAMEPPVCDPTDGGVFSGFGFPDGFDTPVVYIPKGTINKYKDTSRNCMGWEKFWNYVEIDPSEFPTTAIDSPAIVETQSKDNSIYDLMGRKVERPQKGNIYIQNGKKFVAK
;
A
#
# COMPACT_ATOMS: atom_id res chain seq x y z
N MET A 1 -13.24 -12.09 -15.58
CA MET A 1 -12.64 -11.34 -14.47
C MET A 1 -12.80 -9.81 -14.52
N ARG A 2 -13.12 -9.17 -15.65
CA ARG A 2 -13.37 -7.71 -15.73
C ARG A 2 -14.73 -7.24 -15.15
N GLY A 3 -15.67 -8.13 -14.89
CA GLY A 3 -16.98 -7.79 -14.33
C GLY A 3 -17.06 -7.72 -12.81
N PHE A 4 -16.19 -8.44 -12.12
CA PHE A 4 -16.21 -8.50 -10.64
C PHE A 4 -15.72 -7.19 -9.97
N ASN A 5 -14.73 -6.52 -10.56
CA ASN A 5 -14.20 -5.27 -9.99
C ASN A 5 -15.21 -4.11 -10.03
N ASN A 6 -16.12 -4.09 -10.99
CA ASN A 6 -17.14 -3.04 -11.08
C ASN A 6 -18.29 -3.24 -10.07
N LEU A 7 -18.59 -4.48 -9.72
CA LEU A 7 -19.59 -4.80 -8.70
C LEU A 7 -19.12 -4.36 -7.30
N LEU A 8 -17.83 -4.56 -7.03
CA LEU A 8 -17.20 -4.17 -5.77
C LEU A 8 -17.22 -2.64 -5.57
N PHE A 9 -17.00 -1.86 -6.64
CA PHE A 9 -17.04 -0.38 -6.59
C PHE A 9 -18.43 0.18 -6.27
N VAL A 10 -19.49 -0.46 -6.75
CA VAL A 10 -20.88 -0.05 -6.45
C VAL A 10 -21.22 -0.37 -4.99
N LEU A 11 -20.75 -1.48 -4.45
CA LEU A 11 -20.91 -1.85 -3.04
C LEU A 11 -20.24 -0.84 -2.09
N PHE A 12 -19.11 -0.24 -2.49
CA PHE A 12 -18.44 0.80 -1.69
C PHE A 12 -19.24 2.09 -1.54
N ALA A 13 -19.94 2.51 -2.59
CA ALA A 13 -20.77 3.72 -2.54
C ALA A 13 -21.99 3.56 -1.62
N LEU A 14 -22.47 2.33 -1.43
CA LEU A 14 -23.64 2.02 -0.63
C LEU A 14 -23.35 1.90 0.88
N SER A 15 -22.16 1.42 1.25
CA SER A 15 -21.77 1.29 2.67
C SER A 15 -21.55 2.63 3.37
N ALA A 16 -21.41 3.73 2.61
CA ALA A 16 -21.11 5.04 3.17
C ALA A 16 -22.32 5.79 3.75
N ASN A 17 -23.56 5.42 3.39
CA ASN A 17 -24.75 6.22 3.71
C ASN A 17 -25.91 5.49 4.43
N GLY A 18 -25.79 4.23 4.79
CA GLY A 18 -26.88 3.48 5.41
C GLY A 18 -26.54 2.95 6.79
N ALA A 19 -26.67 3.77 7.84
CA ALA A 19 -26.47 3.34 9.24
C ALA A 19 -27.70 2.67 9.87
N ASP A 20 -28.86 2.71 9.21
CA ASP A 20 -30.16 2.39 9.84
C ASP A 20 -31.01 1.39 9.06
N GLY A 21 -30.44 0.27 8.64
CA GLY A 21 -31.25 -0.91 8.22
C GLY A 21 -32.33 -0.69 7.15
N THR A 22 -32.35 0.46 6.48
CA THR A 22 -33.30 0.76 5.39
C THR A 22 -32.81 0.19 4.08
N VAL A 23 -33.70 -0.50 3.41
CA VAL A 23 -33.49 -1.10 2.09
C VAL A 23 -33.71 -0.02 1.03
N GLY A 24 -32.69 0.27 0.23
CA GLY A 24 -32.77 1.25 -0.85
C GLY A 24 -32.56 0.64 -2.23
N THR A 25 -33.01 1.26 -3.30
CA THR A 25 -32.79 0.83 -4.68
C THR A 25 -31.61 1.62 -5.28
N VAL A 26 -30.63 0.92 -5.86
CA VAL A 26 -29.55 1.54 -6.65
C VAL A 26 -29.78 1.20 -8.11
N SER A 27 -29.94 2.21 -8.94
CA SER A 27 -29.92 2.03 -10.38
C SER A 27 -28.61 2.59 -10.95
N VAL A 28 -27.90 1.77 -11.70
CA VAL A 28 -26.68 2.17 -12.40
C VAL A 28 -27.04 2.38 -13.86
N GLN A 29 -27.00 3.62 -14.34
CA GLN A 29 -27.13 3.92 -15.75
C GLN A 29 -25.76 3.93 -16.43
N LYS A 30 -25.72 3.52 -17.69
CA LYS A 30 -24.53 3.51 -18.53
C LYS A 30 -23.99 4.95 -18.65
N GLY A 31 -22.96 5.31 -17.86
CA GLY A 31 -22.41 6.67 -17.87
C GLY A 31 -22.07 7.24 -16.49
N ASN A 32 -21.60 6.46 -15.55
CA ASN A 32 -20.95 6.91 -14.29
C ASN A 32 -21.79 7.71 -13.26
N ASN A 33 -23.10 7.76 -13.36
CA ASN A 33 -23.91 8.39 -12.32
C ASN A 33 -24.68 7.35 -11.52
N VAL A 34 -24.39 7.27 -10.23
CA VAL A 34 -25.12 6.44 -9.26
C VAL A 34 -26.01 7.35 -8.46
N SER A 35 -27.33 7.16 -8.50
CA SER A 35 -28.28 7.86 -7.61
C SER A 35 -28.86 6.89 -6.59
N VAL A 36 -28.91 7.32 -5.34
CA VAL A 36 -29.52 6.56 -4.24
C VAL A 36 -30.72 7.35 -3.72
N ASN A 37 -31.90 6.79 -3.86
CA ASN A 37 -33.12 7.35 -3.25
C ASN A 37 -33.59 6.41 -2.12
N GLY A 38 -33.82 6.93 -0.93
CA GLY A 38 -34.22 6.17 0.26
C GLY A 38 -35.64 5.59 0.15
N GLU A 39 -35.84 4.46 0.84
CA GLU A 39 -37.10 3.73 1.09
C GLU A 39 -37.59 2.72 0.03
N VAL A 40 -36.71 2.00 -0.68
CA VAL A 40 -37.13 0.87 -1.55
C VAL A 40 -36.08 -0.23 -1.51
N PRO A 41 -36.46 -1.53 -1.66
CA PRO A 41 -35.47 -2.63 -1.75
C PRO A 41 -34.41 -2.36 -2.80
N LEU A 42 -33.13 -2.57 -2.46
CA LEU A 42 -32.02 -2.38 -3.39
C LEU A 42 -32.08 -3.42 -4.51
N SER A 43 -32.33 -2.98 -5.74
CA SER A 43 -32.15 -3.82 -6.94
C SER A 43 -31.01 -3.26 -7.79
N LEU A 44 -30.12 -4.13 -8.24
CA LEU A 44 -28.98 -3.77 -9.11
C LEU A 44 -29.24 -4.34 -10.51
N THR A 45 -29.34 -3.51 -11.54
CA THR A 45 -29.46 -3.95 -12.92
C THR A 45 -28.14 -3.65 -13.66
N LEU A 46 -27.43 -4.68 -14.10
CA LEU A 46 -26.18 -4.55 -14.85
C LEU A 46 -26.41 -4.95 -16.31
N ASP A 47 -25.91 -4.11 -17.24
CA ASP A 47 -25.77 -4.39 -18.67
C ASP A 47 -27.04 -4.66 -19.51
N GLY A 48 -28.20 -4.15 -19.08
CA GLY A 48 -29.42 -4.20 -19.92
C GLY A 48 -29.94 -5.61 -20.24
N LYS A 49 -29.50 -6.62 -19.50
CA LYS A 49 -30.11 -7.96 -19.44
C LYS A 49 -30.74 -8.10 -18.07
N ASP A 50 -31.94 -8.67 -18.03
CA ASP A 50 -32.60 -9.03 -16.77
C ASP A 50 -31.73 -10.02 -15.99
N HIS A 51 -30.77 -9.49 -15.23
CA HIS A 51 -30.14 -10.23 -14.15
C HIS A 51 -31.07 -10.09 -12.95
N GLN A 52 -31.39 -11.20 -12.31
CA GLN A 52 -32.16 -11.21 -11.09
C GLN A 52 -31.59 -10.22 -10.09
N SER A 53 -32.45 -9.44 -9.44
CA SER A 53 -32.04 -8.40 -8.51
C SER A 53 -31.35 -9.00 -7.30
N CYS A 54 -30.09 -8.61 -7.07
CA CYS A 54 -29.41 -8.92 -5.81
C CYS A 54 -30.12 -8.24 -4.66
N GLN A 55 -30.68 -8.99 -3.74
CA GLN A 55 -31.28 -8.46 -2.51
C GLN A 55 -30.26 -8.54 -1.37
N PHE A 56 -29.89 -7.38 -0.85
CA PHE A 56 -29.10 -7.29 0.38
C PHE A 56 -30.06 -7.28 1.58
N LEU A 57 -30.22 -8.42 2.22
CA LEU A 57 -31.12 -8.53 3.37
C LEU A 57 -30.29 -8.92 4.61
N SER A 58 -30.55 -8.23 5.74
CA SER A 58 -30.40 -8.93 7.00
C SER A 58 -31.49 -9.99 7.04
N LYS A 59 -31.20 -11.20 7.46
CA LYS A 59 -32.24 -12.27 7.58
C LYS A 59 -33.32 -11.90 8.59
N ARG A 60 -33.04 -10.93 9.45
CA ARG A 60 -34.00 -10.41 10.40
C ARG A 60 -34.02 -8.89 10.32
N ALA A 61 -35.14 -8.31 9.88
CA ALA A 61 -35.41 -6.89 10.02
C ALA A 61 -35.42 -6.52 11.51
N PRO A 62 -35.01 -5.28 11.90
CA PRO A 62 -35.22 -4.84 13.26
C PRO A 62 -36.69 -5.01 13.62
N ASP A 63 -36.99 -5.88 14.57
CA ASP A 63 -38.33 -5.97 15.16
C ASP A 63 -38.47 -4.75 16.06
N GLU A 64 -39.41 -3.85 15.73
CA GLU A 64 -39.64 -2.63 16.50
C GLU A 64 -40.04 -2.92 17.96
N ASN A 65 -40.40 -4.16 18.26
CA ASN A 65 -40.77 -4.65 19.60
C ASN A 65 -39.69 -5.53 20.24
N HIS A 66 -38.51 -5.68 19.63
CA HIS A 66 -37.44 -6.49 20.21
C HIS A 66 -36.84 -5.80 21.44
N GLU A 67 -36.99 -6.43 22.61
CA GLU A 67 -36.31 -5.98 23.83
C GLU A 67 -34.84 -6.45 23.83
N PHE A 68 -33.94 -5.50 24.06
CA PHE A 68 -32.52 -5.77 24.16
C PHE A 68 -32.22 -6.82 25.24
N THR A 69 -31.60 -7.94 24.87
CA THR A 69 -31.27 -9.02 25.76
C THR A 69 -29.77 -9.24 25.85
N TRP A 70 -29.27 -9.50 27.05
CA TRP A 70 -27.90 -9.89 27.27
C TRP A 70 -27.82 -11.16 28.14
N LYS A 71 -26.71 -11.93 27.94
CA LYS A 71 -26.50 -13.13 28.72
C LYS A 71 -25.00 -13.27 29.04
N GLU A 72 -24.71 -13.77 30.24
CA GLU A 72 -23.40 -14.22 30.62
C GLU A 72 -23.41 -15.76 30.79
N VAL A 73 -22.42 -16.42 30.21
CA VAL A 73 -22.29 -17.88 30.26
C VAL A 73 -20.87 -18.26 30.65
N THR A 74 -20.74 -19.38 31.33
CA THR A 74 -19.44 -19.99 31.63
C THR A 74 -19.42 -21.41 31.03
N THR A 75 -18.51 -21.62 30.09
CA THR A 75 -18.25 -22.94 29.50
C THR A 75 -17.34 -23.74 30.40
N THR A 76 -17.53 -25.03 30.46
CA THR A 76 -16.65 -25.96 31.17
C THR A 76 -15.70 -26.72 30.23
N ARG A 77 -16.07 -26.75 28.95
CA ARG A 77 -15.29 -27.29 27.83
C ARG A 77 -15.60 -26.51 26.55
N GLY A 78 -14.68 -26.55 25.60
CA GLY A 78 -14.97 -25.97 24.27
C GLY A 78 -16.03 -26.77 23.53
N GLY A 79 -16.86 -26.05 22.76
CA GLY A 79 -17.92 -26.61 21.91
C GLY A 79 -19.28 -26.78 22.55
N GLU A 80 -19.48 -26.31 23.79
CA GLU A 80 -20.76 -26.46 24.50
C GLU A 80 -21.69 -25.24 24.41
N LEU A 81 -21.25 -24.15 23.78
CA LEU A 81 -22.01 -22.90 23.71
C LEU A 81 -23.39 -23.08 23.08
N ALA A 82 -23.50 -23.89 22.02
CA ALA A 82 -24.76 -24.18 21.36
C ALA A 82 -25.76 -24.85 22.28
N GLU A 83 -25.30 -25.76 23.13
CA GLU A 83 -26.11 -26.49 24.13
C GLU A 83 -26.57 -25.51 25.24
N ILE A 84 -25.65 -24.66 25.75
CA ILE A 84 -25.95 -23.69 26.82
C ILE A 84 -26.97 -22.63 26.36
N LEU A 85 -26.87 -22.18 25.12
CA LEU A 85 -27.75 -21.14 24.58
C LEU A 85 -29.10 -21.72 24.14
N GLY A 86 -29.12 -22.97 23.63
CA GLY A 86 -30.34 -23.63 23.16
C GLY A 86 -31.11 -22.80 22.14
N ASP A 87 -32.41 -22.66 22.33
CA ASP A 87 -33.30 -21.87 21.45
C ASP A 87 -33.10 -20.37 21.56
N GLN A 88 -32.43 -19.88 22.63
CA GLN A 88 -32.18 -18.46 22.85
C GLN A 88 -31.05 -17.89 21.99
N LYS A 89 -30.27 -18.73 21.31
CA LYS A 89 -29.07 -18.31 20.55
C LYS A 89 -29.33 -17.22 19.49
N GLU A 90 -30.56 -17.14 18.98
CA GLU A 90 -30.96 -16.13 17.98
C GLU A 90 -31.61 -14.90 18.59
N GLU A 91 -31.97 -14.92 19.89
CA GLU A 91 -32.69 -13.84 20.59
C GLU A 91 -31.75 -12.93 21.40
N ILE A 92 -30.45 -13.30 21.55
CA ILE A 92 -29.49 -12.59 22.40
C ILE A 92 -28.78 -11.51 21.59
N ASP A 93 -28.79 -10.25 22.08
CA ASP A 93 -28.07 -9.11 21.47
C ASP A 93 -26.63 -9.01 21.92
N SER A 94 -26.36 -9.35 23.19
CA SER A 94 -25.02 -9.25 23.79
C SER A 94 -24.71 -10.49 24.63
N LEU A 95 -23.50 -11.03 24.42
CA LEU A 95 -23.05 -12.26 25.07
C LEU A 95 -21.68 -12.07 25.73
N VAL A 96 -21.59 -12.42 27.01
CA VAL A 96 -20.34 -12.54 27.77
C VAL A 96 -20.02 -13.99 27.94
N ILE A 97 -18.82 -14.44 27.59
CA ILE A 97 -18.39 -15.82 27.68
C ILE A 97 -17.13 -15.92 28.53
N ASN A 98 -17.16 -16.80 29.51
CA ASN A 98 -16.02 -17.17 30.34
C ASN A 98 -15.72 -18.67 30.16
N GLY A 99 -14.45 -19.05 30.34
CA GLY A 99 -14.00 -20.44 30.23
C GLY A 99 -13.59 -20.87 28.81
N PRO A 100 -13.41 -22.18 28.58
CA PRO A 100 -12.89 -22.70 27.32
C PRO A 100 -13.83 -22.46 26.12
N VAL A 101 -13.26 -21.97 25.01
CA VAL A 101 -13.96 -21.69 23.75
C VAL A 101 -13.15 -22.25 22.56
N ASN A 102 -13.79 -23.00 21.69
CA ASN A 102 -13.17 -23.59 20.50
C ASN A 102 -13.88 -23.17 19.20
N SER A 103 -13.50 -23.78 18.09
CA SER A 103 -14.05 -23.46 16.77
C SER A 103 -15.55 -23.73 16.65
N ALA A 104 -16.11 -24.73 17.35
CA ALA A 104 -17.55 -25.02 17.35
C ALA A 104 -18.36 -23.93 18.06
N ASP A 105 -17.79 -23.30 19.10
CA ASP A 105 -18.41 -22.16 19.75
C ASP A 105 -18.43 -20.95 18.83
N PHE A 106 -17.35 -20.69 18.08
CA PHE A 106 -17.33 -19.63 17.06
C PHE A 106 -18.35 -19.88 15.94
N GLU A 107 -18.61 -21.14 15.57
CA GLU A 107 -19.73 -21.50 14.67
C GLU A 107 -21.08 -21.02 15.22
N THR A 108 -21.32 -21.28 16.51
CA THR A 108 -22.52 -20.82 17.20
C THR A 108 -22.63 -19.32 17.21
N LEU A 109 -21.53 -18.60 17.53
CA LEU A 109 -21.48 -17.14 17.52
C LEU A 109 -21.73 -16.55 16.14
N PHE A 110 -21.15 -17.16 15.10
CA PHE A 110 -21.39 -16.77 13.71
C PHE A 110 -22.88 -16.90 13.36
N HIS A 111 -23.51 -18.05 13.61
CA HIS A 111 -24.93 -18.27 13.35
C HIS A 111 -25.82 -17.31 14.13
N SER A 112 -25.53 -17.08 15.41
CA SER A 112 -26.29 -16.14 16.26
C SER A 112 -26.18 -14.69 15.74
N SER A 113 -25.03 -14.33 15.15
CA SER A 113 -24.83 -13.00 14.58
C SER A 113 -25.38 -12.88 13.15
N LEU A 114 -25.51 -13.98 12.40
CA LEU A 114 -26.03 -13.98 11.03
C LEU A 114 -27.56 -14.09 11.01
N TYR A 115 -28.12 -14.96 11.83
CA TYR A 115 -29.55 -15.31 11.83
C TYR A 115 -30.33 -14.70 13.00
N GLY A 116 -29.65 -14.25 14.05
CA GLY A 116 -30.22 -13.67 15.26
C GLY A 116 -29.85 -12.19 15.44
N TYR A 117 -29.88 -11.73 16.68
CA TYR A 117 -29.62 -10.34 17.05
C TYR A 117 -28.22 -10.10 17.61
N LEU A 118 -27.36 -11.15 17.71
CA LEU A 118 -26.07 -11.04 18.37
C LEU A 118 -25.17 -9.98 17.70
N SER A 119 -24.99 -8.87 18.38
CA SER A 119 -24.23 -7.71 17.91
C SER A 119 -23.00 -7.38 18.75
N ALA A 120 -22.95 -7.88 20.00
CA ALA A 120 -21.84 -7.63 20.90
C ALA A 120 -21.38 -8.92 21.59
N ILE A 121 -20.08 -9.19 21.56
CA ILE A 121 -19.45 -10.38 22.16
C ILE A 121 -18.31 -9.93 23.07
N ASN A 122 -18.31 -10.42 24.30
CA ASN A 122 -17.21 -10.20 25.23
C ASN A 122 -16.59 -11.54 25.61
N LEU A 123 -15.38 -11.79 25.13
CA LEU A 123 -14.57 -12.98 25.39
C LEU A 123 -13.45 -12.73 26.41
N LYS A 124 -13.47 -11.60 27.14
CA LYS A 124 -12.37 -11.22 28.03
C LYS A 124 -12.02 -12.34 29.05
N GLY A 125 -13.03 -13.08 29.52
CA GLY A 125 -12.87 -14.18 30.44
C GLY A 125 -12.78 -15.56 29.75
N ALA A 126 -12.73 -15.62 28.43
CA ALA A 126 -12.66 -16.85 27.69
C ALA A 126 -11.23 -17.34 27.50
N GLU A 127 -11.07 -18.66 27.40
CA GLU A 127 -9.81 -19.35 27.07
C GLU A 127 -9.94 -19.92 25.66
N LEU A 128 -9.41 -19.19 24.67
CA LEU A 128 -9.52 -19.64 23.29
C LEU A 128 -8.58 -20.79 22.98
N GLU A 129 -9.08 -21.80 22.28
CA GLU A 129 -8.29 -22.92 21.81
C GLU A 129 -7.07 -22.44 21.01
N ASN A 130 -5.89 -22.96 21.34
CA ASN A 130 -4.61 -22.57 20.73
C ASN A 130 -4.28 -21.08 20.82
N ASN A 131 -4.84 -20.33 21.77
CA ASN A 131 -4.69 -18.88 21.90
C ASN A 131 -5.02 -18.14 20.59
N ALA A 132 -6.03 -18.57 19.87
CA ALA A 132 -6.32 -18.04 18.54
C ALA A 132 -7.82 -17.79 18.30
N VAL A 133 -8.12 -16.72 17.60
CA VAL A 133 -9.39 -16.61 16.88
C VAL A 133 -9.28 -17.54 15.67
N PRO A 134 -10.18 -18.53 15.49
CA PRO A 134 -10.06 -19.48 14.40
C PRO A 134 -10.18 -18.83 13.02
N ALA A 135 -9.64 -19.49 12.01
CA ALA A 135 -9.89 -19.08 10.64
C ALA A 135 -11.40 -19.13 10.34
N TYR A 136 -11.85 -18.17 9.54
CA TYR A 136 -13.26 -18.03 9.17
C TYR A 136 -14.24 -17.89 10.35
N ALA A 137 -13.81 -17.37 11.49
CA ALA A 137 -14.62 -17.27 12.71
C ALA A 137 -15.99 -16.62 12.47
N PHE A 138 -16.04 -15.56 11.65
CA PHE A 138 -17.26 -14.81 11.32
C PHE A 138 -17.49 -14.68 9.81
N TYR A 139 -17.04 -15.66 9.04
CA TYR A 139 -17.26 -15.73 7.60
C TYR A 139 -17.52 -17.17 7.15
N ARG A 140 -18.53 -17.37 6.30
CA ARG A 140 -18.76 -18.61 5.57
C ARG A 140 -19.18 -18.30 4.15
N ASP A 141 -18.39 -18.77 3.20
CA ASP A 141 -18.78 -18.75 1.80
C ASP A 141 -19.95 -19.69 1.57
N GLY A 142 -20.97 -19.26 0.85
CA GLY A 142 -22.17 -20.02 0.59
C GLY A 142 -23.33 -19.81 1.59
N GLU A 143 -23.07 -19.50 2.86
CA GLU A 143 -24.14 -19.12 3.80
C GLU A 143 -24.46 -17.64 3.75
N GLN A 144 -23.44 -16.80 3.56
CA GLN A 144 -23.62 -15.36 3.33
C GLN A 144 -24.02 -15.02 1.90
N HIS A 145 -23.85 -15.99 0.97
CA HIS A 145 -24.15 -15.85 -0.47
C HIS A 145 -25.09 -16.97 -0.93
N GLN A 146 -26.36 -16.89 -0.60
CA GLN A 146 -27.35 -17.85 -1.09
C GLN A 146 -27.99 -17.33 -2.38
N GLY A 147 -27.50 -17.84 -3.51
CA GLY A 147 -27.90 -17.34 -4.81
C GLY A 147 -27.35 -15.94 -5.07
N GLU A 148 -28.21 -14.98 -5.39
CA GLU A 148 -27.85 -13.56 -5.57
C GLU A 148 -28.05 -12.71 -4.31
N THR A 149 -28.31 -13.34 -3.16
CA THR A 149 -28.59 -12.63 -1.90
C THR A 149 -27.40 -12.70 -0.96
N PHE A 150 -26.91 -11.55 -0.53
CA PHE A 150 -25.81 -11.42 0.42
C PHE A 150 -26.37 -11.16 1.83
N TYR A 151 -25.91 -11.93 2.79
CA TYR A 151 -26.27 -11.76 4.20
C TYR A 151 -25.04 -11.31 4.98
N TYR A 152 -25.24 -10.37 5.89
CA TYR A 152 -24.18 -9.83 6.73
C TYR A 152 -24.41 -10.16 8.17
N ILE A 153 -23.32 -10.50 8.88
CA ILE A 153 -23.37 -10.65 10.32
C ILE A 153 -23.72 -9.31 10.99
N HIS A 154 -24.44 -9.35 12.10
CA HIS A 154 -24.81 -8.15 12.85
C HIS A 154 -23.76 -7.71 13.86
N LEU A 155 -22.63 -8.41 13.94
CA LEU A 155 -21.56 -8.15 14.91
C LEU A 155 -21.01 -6.73 14.79
N ARG A 156 -21.23 -5.91 15.82
CA ARG A 156 -20.74 -4.52 15.92
C ARG A 156 -19.53 -4.39 16.83
N ARG A 157 -19.45 -5.25 17.85
CA ARG A 157 -18.40 -5.22 18.87
C ARG A 157 -17.95 -6.61 19.25
N ILE A 158 -16.63 -6.79 19.37
CA ILE A 158 -16.04 -7.98 19.99
C ILE A 158 -14.87 -7.58 20.87
N ILE A 159 -14.79 -8.15 22.08
CA ILE A 159 -13.66 -8.01 22.98
C ILE A 159 -12.96 -9.37 23.05
N LEU A 160 -11.74 -9.43 22.60
CA LEU A 160 -10.87 -10.62 22.64
C LEU A 160 -10.14 -10.69 23.99
N PRO A 161 -9.84 -11.90 24.49
CA PRO A 161 -9.03 -12.07 25.70
C PRO A 161 -7.56 -11.69 25.43
N GLU A 162 -6.85 -11.30 26.51
CA GLU A 162 -5.48 -10.77 26.41
C GLU A 162 -4.42 -11.81 26.03
N ASN A 163 -4.73 -13.11 26.08
CA ASN A 163 -3.83 -14.20 25.70
C ASN A 163 -3.89 -14.61 24.23
N VAL A 164 -4.68 -13.91 23.39
CA VAL A 164 -4.77 -14.24 21.97
C VAL A 164 -3.48 -13.87 21.24
N GLU A 165 -2.84 -14.86 20.67
CA GLU A 165 -1.60 -14.72 19.89
C GLU A 165 -1.84 -14.62 18.39
N ARG A 166 -2.96 -15.15 17.88
CA ARG A 166 -3.25 -15.18 16.45
C ARG A 166 -4.71 -14.86 16.15
N ILE A 167 -4.92 -14.06 15.10
CA ILE A 167 -6.21 -13.91 14.44
C ILE A 167 -6.11 -14.71 13.14
N GLY A 168 -7.00 -15.69 12.96
CA GLY A 168 -6.98 -16.63 11.84
C GLY A 168 -7.33 -15.99 10.50
N ASN A 169 -7.05 -16.72 9.42
CA ASN A 169 -7.37 -16.28 8.06
C ASN A 169 -8.87 -16.04 7.89
N SER A 170 -9.25 -14.95 7.24
CA SER A 170 -10.65 -14.57 7.00
C SER A 170 -11.54 -14.51 8.25
N ALA A 171 -10.96 -14.35 9.44
CA ALA A 171 -11.70 -14.42 10.70
C ALA A 171 -12.87 -13.41 10.77
N PHE A 172 -12.66 -12.19 10.24
CA PHE A 172 -13.65 -11.11 10.17
C PHE A 172 -13.82 -10.59 8.73
N TYR A 173 -13.65 -11.47 7.75
CA TYR A 173 -13.80 -11.13 6.33
C TYR A 173 -15.18 -10.54 6.06
N GLN A 174 -15.25 -9.34 5.48
CA GLN A 174 -16.50 -8.62 5.20
C GLN A 174 -17.44 -8.48 6.42
N ALA A 175 -16.88 -8.35 7.61
CA ALA A 175 -17.66 -8.03 8.81
C ALA A 175 -18.12 -6.57 8.76
N LEU A 176 -19.05 -6.24 7.86
CA LEU A 176 -19.40 -4.87 7.46
C LEU A 176 -20.01 -4.02 8.59
N THR A 177 -20.48 -4.65 9.66
CA THR A 177 -21.02 -3.98 10.82
C THR A 177 -20.04 -3.82 11.97
N LEU A 178 -18.90 -4.55 11.95
CA LEU A 178 -17.90 -4.53 13.01
C LEU A 178 -17.20 -3.17 13.08
N ARG A 179 -17.26 -2.55 14.24
CA ARG A 179 -16.71 -1.19 14.47
C ARG A 179 -15.76 -1.13 15.64
N GLU A 180 -15.91 -2.02 16.60
CA GLU A 180 -15.16 -2.03 17.84
C GLU A 180 -14.57 -3.42 18.10
N LEU A 181 -13.25 -3.49 18.19
CA LEU A 181 -12.53 -4.66 18.69
C LEU A 181 -11.25 -4.19 19.37
N ASN A 182 -10.65 -5.04 20.22
CA ASN A 182 -9.31 -4.83 20.74
C ASN A 182 -8.31 -5.71 20.02
N PHE A 183 -7.07 -5.25 19.95
CA PHE A 183 -5.92 -6.06 19.57
C PHE A 183 -5.13 -6.40 20.84
N PRO A 184 -5.17 -7.66 21.33
CA PRO A 184 -4.52 -8.04 22.57
C PRO A 184 -3.00 -7.85 22.55
N SER A 185 -2.41 -7.55 23.69
CA SER A 185 -0.96 -7.33 23.82
C SER A 185 -0.11 -8.56 23.51
N SER A 186 -0.69 -9.76 23.59
CA SER A 186 -0.05 -11.02 23.22
C SER A 186 -0.04 -11.32 21.73
N LEU A 187 -0.75 -10.53 20.90
CA LEU A 187 -0.93 -10.81 19.48
C LEU A 187 0.40 -10.82 18.72
N ARG A 188 0.67 -11.93 18.00
CA ARG A 188 1.88 -12.16 17.20
C ARG A 188 1.61 -12.09 15.69
N SER A 189 0.41 -12.49 15.27
CA SER A 189 0.07 -12.49 13.84
C SER A 189 -1.40 -12.22 13.56
N VAL A 190 -1.63 -11.52 12.45
CA VAL A 190 -2.93 -11.33 11.81
C VAL A 190 -2.90 -12.14 10.50
N GLY A 191 -3.87 -13.02 10.30
CA GLY A 191 -3.95 -13.92 9.17
C GLY A 191 -4.36 -13.24 7.86
N ASP A 192 -4.28 -14.00 6.76
CA ASP A 192 -4.67 -13.52 5.44
C ASP A 192 -6.16 -13.20 5.41
N TYR A 193 -6.53 -12.07 4.77
CA TYR A 193 -7.91 -11.59 4.66
C TYR A 193 -8.64 -11.39 6.00
N ALA A 194 -7.94 -11.36 7.13
CA ALA A 194 -8.56 -11.39 8.46
C ALA A 194 -9.61 -10.29 8.67
N PHE A 195 -9.39 -9.08 8.16
CA PHE A 195 -10.29 -7.93 8.22
C PHE A 195 -10.61 -7.35 6.83
N TYR A 196 -10.50 -8.17 5.78
CA TYR A 196 -10.79 -7.71 4.43
C TYR A 196 -12.17 -7.04 4.37
N ASN A 197 -12.22 -5.81 3.83
CA ASN A 197 -13.43 -5.01 3.69
C ASN A 197 -14.24 -4.86 5.01
N THR A 198 -13.55 -4.72 6.13
CA THR A 198 -14.16 -4.47 7.44
C THR A 198 -14.04 -2.98 7.78
N PRO A 199 -15.12 -2.28 8.16
CA PRO A 199 -15.10 -0.84 8.37
C PRO A 199 -14.54 -0.46 9.76
N ILE A 200 -13.30 -0.90 10.03
CA ILE A 200 -12.59 -0.57 11.28
C ILE A 200 -12.54 0.95 11.44
N ARG A 201 -12.99 1.46 12.58
CA ARG A 201 -13.08 2.90 12.88
C ARG A 201 -12.05 3.38 13.89
N MET A 202 -11.12 2.53 14.31
CA MET A 202 -10.01 2.95 15.15
C MET A 202 -9.02 3.76 14.32
N ASN A 203 -8.91 5.04 14.62
CA ASN A 203 -7.99 5.96 13.98
C ASN A 203 -7.28 6.79 15.03
N PRO A 204 -6.00 6.52 15.30
CA PRO A 204 -5.16 5.50 14.67
C PRO A 204 -5.55 4.06 15.05
N LEU A 205 -5.35 3.13 14.11
CA LEU A 205 -5.27 1.70 14.42
C LEU A 205 -3.91 1.43 15.06
N VAL A 206 -3.89 1.24 16.36
CA VAL A 206 -2.66 0.92 17.10
C VAL A 206 -2.53 -0.60 17.20
N LEU A 207 -1.53 -1.17 16.55
CA LEU A 207 -1.22 -2.59 16.63
C LEU A 207 -0.22 -2.84 17.79
N PRO A 208 -0.40 -3.94 18.55
CA PRO A 208 0.35 -4.15 19.80
C PRO A 208 1.82 -4.51 19.53
N GLU A 209 2.67 -4.12 20.47
CA GLU A 209 4.06 -4.59 20.51
C GLU A 209 4.09 -6.14 20.65
N GLY A 210 4.98 -6.76 19.89
CA GLY A 210 5.03 -8.21 19.75
C GLY A 210 4.36 -8.76 18.50
N LEU A 211 3.54 -7.97 17.79
CA LEU A 211 3.03 -8.36 16.47
C LEU A 211 4.19 -8.41 15.47
N GLU A 212 4.38 -9.56 14.82
CA GLU A 212 5.50 -9.81 13.89
C GLU A 212 5.03 -9.90 12.44
N LYS A 213 3.77 -10.29 12.20
CA LYS A 213 3.26 -10.56 10.86
C LYS A 213 1.84 -10.04 10.65
N ILE A 214 1.65 -9.36 9.53
CA ILE A 214 0.35 -9.03 8.94
C ILE A 214 0.23 -9.81 7.64
N GLY A 215 -0.83 -10.62 7.50
CA GLY A 215 -1.07 -11.49 6.36
C GLY A 215 -1.50 -10.75 5.09
N ALA A 216 -1.60 -11.49 4.00
CA ALA A 216 -2.06 -10.96 2.72
C ALA A 216 -3.51 -10.46 2.83
N ASN A 217 -3.79 -9.28 2.23
CA ASN A 217 -5.14 -8.69 2.24
C ASN A 217 -5.74 -8.45 3.64
N ALA A 218 -4.93 -8.48 4.70
CA ALA A 218 -5.44 -8.49 6.08
C ALA A 218 -6.34 -7.30 6.40
N PHE A 219 -6.02 -6.09 5.94
CA PHE A 219 -6.80 -4.86 6.09
C PHE A 219 -7.18 -4.24 4.74
N CYS A 220 -7.10 -5.02 3.66
CA CYS A 220 -7.46 -4.54 2.33
C CYS A 220 -8.93 -4.08 2.31
N HIS A 221 -9.19 -2.99 1.60
CA HIS A 221 -10.50 -2.36 1.52
C HIS A 221 -11.08 -1.86 2.85
N CYS A 222 -10.27 -1.69 3.90
CA CYS A 222 -10.69 -1.03 5.14
C CYS A 222 -10.80 0.49 4.91
N GLY A 223 -11.77 0.93 4.12
CA GLY A 223 -11.92 2.31 3.64
C GLY A 223 -12.19 3.38 4.70
N LYS A 224 -12.32 3.01 5.98
CA LYS A 224 -12.42 3.93 7.13
C LYS A 224 -11.11 4.09 7.89
N LEU A 225 -10.10 3.26 7.57
CA LEU A 225 -8.78 3.30 8.20
C LEU A 225 -7.95 4.41 7.56
N SER A 226 -7.62 5.45 8.34
CA SER A 226 -6.87 6.62 7.87
C SER A 226 -5.48 6.76 8.48
N GLU A 227 -5.19 6.02 9.55
CA GLU A 227 -3.90 6.02 10.23
C GLU A 227 -3.64 4.66 10.87
N VAL A 228 -2.41 4.15 10.74
CA VAL A 228 -1.95 2.91 11.39
C VAL A 228 -0.63 3.18 12.10
N ILE A 229 -0.53 2.68 13.32
CA ILE A 229 0.71 2.66 14.10
C ILE A 229 1.17 1.21 14.18
N LEU A 230 2.25 0.91 13.47
CA LEU A 230 2.89 -0.39 13.46
C LEU A 230 3.83 -0.53 14.66
N PRO A 231 3.89 -1.71 15.30
CA PRO A 231 4.82 -1.96 16.41
C PRO A 231 6.26 -2.08 15.92
N SER A 232 7.20 -1.86 16.81
CA SER A 232 8.64 -2.00 16.52
C SER A 232 9.04 -3.44 16.15
N THR A 233 8.22 -4.41 16.49
CA THR A 233 8.47 -5.85 16.30
C THR A 233 8.01 -6.39 14.94
N ILE A 234 7.28 -5.58 14.13
CA ILE A 234 6.76 -6.05 12.84
C ILE A 234 7.92 -6.40 11.89
N LYS A 235 7.84 -7.59 11.28
CA LYS A 235 8.83 -8.09 10.32
C LYS A 235 8.26 -8.20 8.92
N GLN A 236 6.98 -8.53 8.79
CA GLN A 236 6.38 -8.86 7.51
C GLN A 236 5.01 -8.20 7.35
N ILE A 237 4.84 -7.49 6.24
CA ILE A 237 3.56 -6.96 5.75
C ILE A 237 3.25 -7.71 4.46
N GLY A 238 2.14 -8.45 4.42
CA GLY A 238 1.75 -9.31 3.30
C GLY A 238 1.26 -8.53 2.09
N ASP A 239 0.97 -9.29 1.02
CA ASP A 239 0.45 -8.75 -0.24
C ASP A 239 -0.90 -8.04 0.00
N GLU A 240 -1.08 -6.87 -0.61
CA GLU A 240 -2.30 -6.06 -0.51
C GLU A 240 -2.76 -5.77 0.95
N ALA A 241 -1.89 -5.91 1.95
CA ALA A 241 -2.30 -5.88 3.36
C ALA A 241 -3.06 -4.61 3.76
N PHE A 242 -2.72 -3.44 3.22
CA PHE A 242 -3.38 -2.14 3.44
C PHE A 242 -3.89 -1.51 2.15
N SER A 243 -3.99 -2.30 1.08
CA SER A 243 -4.47 -1.82 -0.22
C SER A 243 -5.87 -1.20 -0.11
N THR A 244 -6.10 -0.12 -0.87
CA THR A 244 -7.40 0.57 -0.96
C THR A 244 -7.92 1.03 0.42
N THR A 245 -7.03 1.54 1.26
CA THR A 245 -7.36 2.21 2.53
C THR A 245 -7.25 3.73 2.40
N LYS A 246 -7.55 4.46 3.47
CA LYS A 246 -7.36 5.92 3.53
C LYS A 246 -6.15 6.33 4.37
N ILE A 247 -5.21 5.40 4.58
CA ILE A 247 -4.00 5.67 5.36
C ILE A 247 -3.22 6.81 4.70
N SER A 248 -3.02 7.89 5.47
CA SER A 248 -2.32 9.10 5.04
C SER A 248 -0.90 9.19 5.57
N SER A 249 -0.58 8.40 6.59
CA SER A 249 0.75 8.26 7.16
C SER A 249 0.97 6.86 7.70
N VAL A 250 2.18 6.36 7.60
CA VAL A 250 2.61 5.09 8.17
C VAL A 250 4.05 5.22 8.68
N ASN A 251 4.30 4.71 9.87
CA ASN A 251 5.65 4.57 10.39
C ASN A 251 6.12 3.13 10.14
N LEU A 252 7.04 2.93 9.21
CA LEU A 252 7.66 1.65 8.93
C LEU A 252 8.90 1.51 9.84
N PRO A 253 8.87 0.63 10.85
CA PRO A 253 9.95 0.58 11.84
C PRO A 253 11.20 -0.14 11.32
N GLU A 254 12.36 0.20 11.89
CA GLU A 254 13.58 -0.58 11.68
C GLU A 254 13.36 -2.02 12.19
N GLY A 255 13.84 -3.00 11.41
CA GLY A 255 13.56 -4.42 11.65
C GLY A 255 12.46 -4.99 10.78
N LEU A 256 11.69 -4.16 10.05
CA LEU A 256 10.80 -4.63 8.99
C LEU A 256 11.65 -5.24 7.86
N GLU A 257 11.35 -6.48 7.48
CA GLU A 257 12.13 -7.27 6.52
C GLU A 257 11.50 -7.30 5.13
N SER A 258 10.14 -7.29 5.07
CA SER A 258 9.43 -7.41 3.80
C SER A 258 8.11 -6.63 3.75
N ILE A 259 7.83 -6.09 2.56
CA ILE A 259 6.55 -5.47 2.19
C ILE A 259 6.08 -6.18 0.92
N GLY A 260 4.92 -6.83 0.99
CA GLY A 260 4.35 -7.60 -0.10
C GLY A 260 3.86 -6.76 -1.28
N TRP A 261 3.44 -7.46 -2.33
CA TRP A 261 2.84 -6.89 -3.53
C TRP A 261 1.65 -6.01 -3.20
N ARG A 262 1.61 -4.79 -3.75
CA ARG A 262 0.52 -3.81 -3.54
C ARG A 262 0.16 -3.54 -2.07
N ALA A 263 1.08 -3.79 -1.14
CA ALA A 263 0.76 -3.68 0.29
C ALA A 263 0.18 -2.31 0.68
N PHE A 264 0.59 -1.23 0.02
CA PHE A 264 0.08 0.13 0.19
C PHE A 264 -0.45 0.71 -1.14
N TRP A 265 -1.05 -0.11 -2.00
CA TRP A 265 -1.61 0.32 -3.26
C TRP A 265 -2.90 1.13 -3.04
N ASP A 266 -3.09 2.24 -3.79
CA ASP A 266 -4.27 3.12 -3.71
C ASP A 266 -4.63 3.54 -2.27
N THR A 267 -3.62 4.03 -1.54
CA THR A 267 -3.80 4.66 -0.22
C THR A 267 -3.81 6.19 -0.34
N SER A 268 -3.79 6.88 0.80
CA SER A 268 -3.69 8.36 0.84
C SER A 268 -2.35 8.84 1.39
N LEU A 269 -1.30 8.00 1.32
CA LEU A 269 0.03 8.33 1.83
C LEU A 269 0.59 9.59 1.15
N LYS A 270 1.26 10.42 1.94
CA LYS A 270 1.90 11.67 1.48
C LYS A 270 3.41 11.57 1.45
N GLU A 271 3.98 10.93 2.43
CA GLU A 271 5.41 10.69 2.56
C GLU A 271 5.63 9.29 3.15
N VAL A 272 6.67 8.61 2.67
CA VAL A 272 7.06 7.29 3.16
C VAL A 272 8.57 7.22 3.26
N THR A 273 9.06 6.71 4.39
CA THR A 273 10.45 6.31 4.57
C THR A 273 10.50 4.81 4.80
N ILE A 274 11.14 4.09 3.89
CA ILE A 274 11.32 2.65 3.99
C ILE A 274 12.60 2.38 4.77
N PRO A 275 12.56 1.58 5.85
CA PRO A 275 13.74 1.32 6.67
C PRO A 275 14.79 0.49 5.91
N ASN A 276 16.06 0.66 6.25
CA ASN A 276 17.17 -0.03 5.58
C ASN A 276 17.16 -1.55 5.76
N SER A 277 16.44 -2.06 6.75
CA SER A 277 16.22 -3.49 6.94
C SER A 277 15.28 -4.11 5.90
N CYS A 278 14.40 -3.30 5.28
CA CYS A 278 13.39 -3.77 4.35
C CYS A 278 13.94 -3.79 2.91
N LEU A 279 14.41 -4.95 2.47
CA LEU A 279 14.95 -5.15 1.12
C LEU A 279 14.15 -6.16 0.29
N ASN A 280 13.07 -6.73 0.84
CA ASN A 280 12.21 -7.68 0.15
C ASN A 280 10.84 -7.05 -0.17
N PHE A 281 10.55 -6.87 -1.45
CA PHE A 281 9.33 -6.22 -1.97
C PHE A 281 8.46 -7.18 -2.79
N GLY A 282 8.54 -8.49 -2.55
CA GLY A 282 7.84 -9.52 -3.30
C GLY A 282 8.67 -10.10 -4.44
N THR A 283 8.07 -10.92 -5.28
CA THR A 283 8.77 -11.64 -6.36
C THR A 283 8.70 -10.92 -7.70
N ASP A 284 9.56 -11.31 -8.63
CA ASP A 284 10.02 -10.66 -9.88
C ASP A 284 8.96 -10.09 -10.86
N TYR A 285 7.67 -10.31 -10.66
CA TYR A 285 6.61 -9.85 -11.57
C TYR A 285 5.52 -9.05 -10.88
N VAL A 286 5.65 -8.78 -9.58
CA VAL A 286 4.61 -8.19 -8.75
C VAL A 286 5.26 -7.20 -7.78
N GLY A 287 5.31 -5.96 -8.18
CA GLY A 287 5.78 -4.84 -7.36
C GLY A 287 4.61 -3.99 -6.89
N GLU A 288 4.44 -2.83 -7.49
CA GLU A 288 3.34 -1.88 -7.23
C GLU A 288 3.10 -1.61 -5.73
N ASN A 289 4.14 -1.83 -4.88
CA ASN A 289 4.03 -1.80 -3.41
C ASN A 289 3.43 -0.50 -2.89
N PHE A 290 3.77 0.62 -3.53
CA PHE A 290 3.31 1.96 -3.21
C PHE A 290 2.63 2.66 -4.39
N ALA A 291 2.23 1.96 -5.44
CA ALA A 291 1.63 2.55 -6.63
C ALA A 291 0.21 3.10 -6.38
N MET A 292 -0.24 3.99 -7.28
CA MET A 292 -1.57 4.62 -7.25
C MET A 292 -1.82 5.53 -6.04
N ASN A 293 -0.78 5.92 -5.31
CA ASN A 293 -0.88 6.83 -4.17
C ASN A 293 -0.91 8.28 -4.66
N ARG A 294 -2.09 8.73 -5.03
CA ARG A 294 -2.31 10.03 -5.69
C ARG A 294 -1.87 11.25 -4.89
N TYR A 295 -1.58 11.08 -3.60
CA TYR A 295 -1.14 12.14 -2.68
C TYR A 295 0.32 11.98 -2.26
N LEU A 296 1.02 10.95 -2.74
CA LEU A 296 2.42 10.70 -2.38
C LEU A 296 3.30 11.77 -3.04
N GLU A 297 3.92 12.60 -2.22
CA GLU A 297 4.81 13.67 -2.66
C GLU A 297 6.28 13.27 -2.54
N LYS A 298 6.60 12.39 -1.59
CA LYS A 298 7.96 11.99 -1.27
C LYS A 298 8.08 10.54 -0.81
N ILE A 299 9.10 9.85 -1.32
CA ILE A 299 9.45 8.51 -0.86
C ILE A 299 10.97 8.37 -0.70
N HIS A 300 11.38 7.79 0.44
CA HIS A 300 12.76 7.42 0.73
C HIS A 300 12.93 5.92 0.62
N LEU A 301 13.79 5.51 -0.32
CA LEU A 301 14.11 4.11 -0.55
C LEU A 301 15.24 3.65 0.40
N PRO A 302 15.28 2.35 0.77
CA PRO A 302 16.27 1.83 1.70
C PRO A 302 17.65 1.73 1.04
N GLU A 303 18.68 2.10 1.78
CA GLU A 303 20.05 1.82 1.38
C GLU A 303 20.28 0.30 1.31
N GLY A 304 21.02 -0.14 0.28
CA GLY A 304 21.19 -1.58 0.01
C GLY A 304 20.23 -2.15 -1.03
N MET A 305 19.18 -1.42 -1.40
CA MET A 305 18.33 -1.79 -2.54
C MET A 305 19.15 -1.81 -3.83
N THR A 306 19.12 -2.91 -4.59
CA THR A 306 19.86 -3.06 -5.85
C THR A 306 18.99 -2.88 -7.08
N GLU A 307 17.68 -3.00 -6.93
CA GLU A 307 16.70 -2.82 -7.98
C GLU A 307 15.44 -2.16 -7.42
N ILE A 308 14.87 -1.20 -8.14
CA ILE A 308 13.52 -0.70 -7.87
C ILE A 308 12.55 -1.63 -8.61
N PRO A 309 11.64 -2.33 -7.89
CA PRO A 309 10.80 -3.36 -8.49
C PRO A 309 9.80 -2.85 -9.54
N TYR A 310 9.13 -3.78 -10.23
CA TYR A 310 8.03 -3.51 -11.16
C TYR A 310 6.98 -2.57 -10.53
N GLY A 311 6.65 -1.49 -11.25
CA GLY A 311 5.53 -0.60 -10.91
C GLY A 311 5.60 0.07 -9.54
N PHE A 312 6.73 0.08 -8.87
CA PHE A 312 6.91 0.37 -7.44
C PHE A 312 6.13 1.58 -6.93
N VAL A 313 6.21 2.72 -7.64
CA VAL A 313 5.47 3.96 -7.39
C VAL A 313 4.70 4.41 -8.65
N CYS A 314 4.28 3.46 -9.49
CA CYS A 314 3.59 3.76 -10.74
C CYS A 314 2.30 4.54 -10.47
N ASN A 315 2.09 5.62 -11.24
CA ASN A 315 0.90 6.47 -11.17
C ASN A 315 0.75 7.26 -9.85
N ASP A 316 1.89 7.60 -9.21
CA ASP A 316 1.95 8.52 -8.09
C ASP A 316 2.12 9.95 -8.62
N ILE A 317 1.00 10.49 -9.10
CA ILE A 317 0.99 11.71 -9.91
C ILE A 317 1.51 12.96 -9.20
N MET A 318 1.51 12.98 -7.88
CA MET A 318 2.03 14.09 -7.07
C MET A 318 3.48 13.88 -6.59
N LEU A 319 4.10 12.74 -6.93
CA LEU A 319 5.47 12.45 -6.51
C LEU A 319 6.44 13.49 -7.09
N ARG A 320 7.14 14.20 -6.19
CA ARG A 320 8.11 15.25 -6.51
C ARG A 320 9.53 14.89 -6.14
N GLU A 321 9.68 14.02 -5.14
CA GLU A 321 10.97 13.63 -4.58
C GLU A 321 11.06 12.12 -4.37
N ILE A 322 12.08 11.52 -4.94
CA ILE A 322 12.50 10.14 -4.69
C ILE A 322 14.02 10.10 -4.60
N ASN A 323 14.55 9.55 -3.50
CA ASN A 323 15.97 9.25 -3.46
C ASN A 323 16.20 7.88 -4.06
N ILE A 324 17.11 7.75 -5.00
CA ILE A 324 17.55 6.46 -5.55
C ILE A 324 18.89 6.10 -4.87
N PRO A 325 18.93 5.05 -4.03
CA PRO A 325 20.15 4.67 -3.32
C PRO A 325 21.33 4.38 -4.28
N HIS A 326 22.55 4.64 -3.82
CA HIS A 326 23.75 4.42 -4.63
C HIS A 326 23.97 2.96 -5.03
N THR A 327 23.34 2.03 -4.33
CA THR A 327 23.39 0.58 -4.61
C THR A 327 22.48 0.14 -5.76
N VAL A 328 21.52 0.98 -6.19
CA VAL A 328 20.57 0.64 -7.26
C VAL A 328 21.30 0.59 -8.61
N LYS A 329 21.12 -0.53 -9.29
CA LYS A 329 21.67 -0.79 -10.64
C LYS A 329 20.58 -0.89 -11.70
N HIS A 330 19.37 -1.23 -11.30
CA HIS A 330 18.27 -1.50 -12.21
C HIS A 330 17.00 -0.81 -11.74
N ILE A 331 16.27 -0.20 -12.67
CA ILE A 331 14.91 0.25 -12.44
C ILE A 331 13.99 -0.66 -13.25
N GLY A 332 13.12 -1.38 -12.54
CA GLY A 332 12.24 -2.38 -13.11
C GLY A 332 11.17 -1.80 -14.04
N LYS A 333 10.46 -2.68 -14.74
CA LYS A 333 9.39 -2.31 -15.66
C LYS A 333 8.36 -1.42 -14.98
N ARG A 334 8.05 -0.25 -15.60
CA ARG A 334 7.06 0.74 -15.14
C ARG A 334 7.25 1.26 -13.72
N ALA A 335 8.43 1.10 -13.11
CA ALA A 335 8.66 1.36 -11.69
C ALA A 335 8.28 2.78 -11.25
N LEU A 336 8.55 3.80 -12.08
CA LEU A 336 8.22 5.20 -11.84
C LEU A 336 7.27 5.76 -12.94
N ALA A 337 6.61 4.90 -13.72
CA ALA A 337 5.74 5.35 -14.79
C ALA A 337 4.59 6.23 -14.26
N GLN A 338 4.27 7.29 -14.99
CA GLN A 338 3.18 8.23 -14.66
C GLN A 338 3.37 9.02 -13.34
N CYS A 339 4.60 9.17 -12.85
CA CYS A 339 4.93 10.12 -11.79
C CYS A 339 5.07 11.54 -12.37
N THR A 340 3.95 12.10 -12.80
CA THR A 340 3.90 13.29 -13.68
C THR A 340 4.42 14.58 -13.04
N SER A 341 4.61 14.63 -11.73
CA SER A 341 5.14 15.81 -11.01
C SER A 341 6.65 15.80 -10.77
N LEU A 342 7.34 14.71 -11.14
CA LEU A 342 8.80 14.64 -11.02
C LEU A 342 9.45 15.59 -12.04
N LYS A 343 10.19 16.59 -11.54
CA LYS A 343 10.91 17.56 -12.38
C LYS A 343 12.36 17.19 -12.62
N ARG A 344 12.94 16.47 -11.71
CA ARG A 344 14.34 16.04 -11.73
C ARG A 344 14.43 14.62 -11.21
N LEU A 345 15.27 13.82 -11.85
CA LEU A 345 15.60 12.47 -11.43
C LEU A 345 17.11 12.28 -11.51
N GLU A 346 17.72 11.87 -10.40
CA GLU A 346 19.14 11.65 -10.31
C GLU A 346 19.43 10.17 -10.16
N PHE A 347 20.30 9.65 -11.00
CA PHE A 347 20.72 8.26 -10.96
C PHE A 347 22.08 8.09 -10.27
N PRO A 348 22.27 7.01 -9.50
CA PRO A 348 23.58 6.69 -8.95
C PRO A 348 24.57 6.31 -10.05
N LEU A 349 25.86 6.57 -9.80
CA LEU A 349 26.93 6.31 -10.76
C LEU A 349 27.02 4.84 -11.21
N GLY A 350 26.51 3.90 -10.39
CA GLY A 350 26.46 2.46 -10.70
C GLY A 350 25.25 1.99 -11.47
N MET A 351 24.32 2.87 -11.82
CA MET A 351 23.09 2.55 -12.53
C MET A 351 23.37 1.95 -13.91
N GLN A 352 22.72 0.83 -14.27
CA GLN A 352 23.01 0.05 -15.47
C GLN A 352 21.86 -0.01 -16.46
N SER A 353 20.61 -0.14 -15.99
CA SER A 353 19.50 -0.35 -16.91
C SER A 353 18.16 0.20 -16.45
N LEU A 354 17.33 0.52 -17.44
CA LEU A 354 15.91 0.81 -17.29
C LEU A 354 15.08 -0.31 -17.93
N GLY A 355 14.08 -0.81 -17.22
CA GLY A 355 13.10 -1.74 -17.75
C GLY A 355 12.08 -1.08 -18.67
N GLU A 356 11.21 -1.89 -19.29
CA GLU A 356 10.14 -1.41 -20.17
C GLU A 356 9.25 -0.38 -19.46
N GLY A 357 9.06 0.80 -20.07
CA GLY A 357 8.21 1.86 -19.56
C GLY A 357 8.64 2.44 -18.21
N ALA A 358 9.85 2.15 -17.72
CA ALA A 358 10.30 2.46 -16.36
C ALA A 358 10.06 3.91 -15.93
N LEU A 359 10.28 4.86 -16.84
CA LEU A 359 10.12 6.30 -16.65
C LEU A 359 9.08 6.90 -17.62
N GLY A 360 8.18 6.10 -18.15
CA GLY A 360 7.17 6.57 -19.09
C GLY A 360 6.23 7.59 -18.47
N TYR A 361 5.84 8.64 -19.24
CA TYR A 361 4.90 9.69 -18.81
C TYR A 361 5.37 10.53 -17.62
N LEU A 362 6.66 10.85 -17.53
CA LEU A 362 7.17 11.85 -16.60
C LEU A 362 7.00 13.25 -17.21
N ASP A 363 5.78 13.72 -17.29
CA ASP A 363 5.40 14.92 -18.06
C ASP A 363 6.17 16.18 -17.64
N SER A 364 6.46 16.36 -16.35
CA SER A 364 7.16 17.54 -15.82
C SER A 364 8.69 17.39 -15.77
N LEU A 365 9.25 16.27 -16.26
CA LEU A 365 10.69 16.06 -16.21
C LEU A 365 11.40 17.02 -17.17
N GLU A 366 12.24 17.91 -16.62
CA GLU A 366 12.95 18.93 -17.37
C GLU A 366 14.37 18.51 -17.76
N CYS A 367 15.01 17.69 -16.94
CA CYS A 367 16.38 17.26 -17.13
C CYS A 367 16.60 15.84 -16.60
N ILE A 368 17.39 15.04 -17.32
CA ILE A 368 17.83 13.72 -16.87
C ILE A 368 19.31 13.50 -17.15
N VAL A 369 19.98 12.79 -16.24
CA VAL A 369 21.41 12.45 -16.37
C VAL A 369 21.58 10.94 -16.31
N PHE A 370 21.96 10.33 -17.43
CA PHE A 370 22.35 8.92 -17.50
C PHE A 370 23.83 8.78 -17.16
N PRO A 371 24.21 8.00 -16.16
CA PRO A 371 25.61 7.82 -15.79
C PRO A 371 26.40 7.01 -16.84
N ALA A 372 27.71 7.08 -16.77
CA ALA A 372 28.61 6.35 -17.68
C ALA A 372 28.45 4.83 -17.63
N SER A 373 27.90 4.31 -16.54
CA SER A 373 27.62 2.86 -16.34
C SER A 373 26.36 2.38 -17.03
N MET A 374 25.55 3.28 -17.59
CA MET A 374 24.30 2.91 -18.26
C MET A 374 24.58 2.07 -19.51
N THR A 375 23.98 0.89 -19.58
CA THR A 375 24.21 -0.08 -20.67
C THR A 375 22.96 -0.38 -21.50
N SER A 376 21.77 -0.27 -20.92
CA SER A 376 20.54 -0.62 -21.64
C SER A 376 19.31 0.17 -21.21
N LEU A 377 18.43 0.41 -22.17
CA LEU A 377 17.16 1.10 -22.00
C LEU A 377 16.07 0.21 -22.63
N GLY A 378 15.08 -0.17 -21.83
CA GLY A 378 13.94 -0.96 -22.27
C GLY A 378 12.96 -0.17 -23.13
N THR A 379 12.07 -0.87 -23.84
CA THR A 379 11.02 -0.28 -24.67
C THR A 379 10.20 0.75 -23.89
N ASN A 380 9.95 1.91 -24.48
CA ASN A 380 9.18 3.00 -23.85
C ASN A 380 9.71 3.47 -22.48
N SER A 381 10.93 3.07 -22.09
CA SER A 381 11.47 3.45 -20.76
C SER A 381 11.58 4.95 -20.55
N CYS A 382 11.75 5.71 -21.61
CA CYS A 382 11.87 7.17 -21.63
C CYS A 382 10.79 7.81 -22.52
N ALA A 383 9.59 7.25 -22.54
CA ALA A 383 8.52 7.68 -23.44
C ALA A 383 7.63 8.78 -22.83
N TYR A 384 7.06 9.63 -23.69
CA TYR A 384 6.06 10.64 -23.34
C TYR A 384 6.54 11.68 -22.31
N TRP A 385 7.78 12.19 -22.44
CA TRP A 385 8.30 13.29 -21.65
C TRP A 385 7.98 14.62 -22.34
N ARG A 386 7.07 15.41 -21.80
CA ARG A 386 6.57 16.63 -22.48
C ARG A 386 7.48 17.84 -22.26
N ASP A 387 7.99 18.00 -21.05
CA ASP A 387 8.74 19.21 -20.63
C ASP A 387 10.25 19.03 -20.67
N ILE A 388 10.76 17.90 -21.19
CA ILE A 388 12.19 17.60 -21.22
C ILE A 388 12.96 18.59 -22.10
N LYS A 389 13.98 19.21 -21.53
CA LYS A 389 14.85 20.21 -22.18
C LYS A 389 16.25 19.67 -22.43
N GLU A 390 16.76 18.90 -21.49
CA GLU A 390 18.13 18.43 -21.47
C GLU A 390 18.23 16.95 -21.12
N ILE A 391 18.98 16.22 -21.92
CA ILE A 391 19.32 14.81 -21.68
C ILE A 391 20.85 14.72 -21.65
N TYR A 392 21.41 14.35 -20.53
CA TYR A 392 22.83 14.06 -20.39
C TYR A 392 23.03 12.54 -20.42
N CYS A 393 23.92 12.05 -21.26
CA CYS A 393 24.32 10.64 -21.27
C CYS A 393 25.85 10.55 -21.24
N ALA A 394 26.40 10.20 -20.08
CA ALA A 394 27.85 10.13 -19.87
C ALA A 394 28.51 8.85 -20.41
N ALA A 395 27.74 7.95 -21.03
CA ALA A 395 28.24 6.68 -21.55
C ALA A 395 29.07 6.90 -22.84
N MET A 396 30.28 6.33 -22.90
CA MET A 396 31.17 6.38 -24.08
C MET A 396 30.67 5.51 -25.24
N GLU A 397 29.85 4.52 -24.93
CA GLU A 397 29.08 3.73 -25.89
C GLU A 397 27.57 3.99 -25.56
N PRO A 398 26.75 4.32 -26.58
CA PRO A 398 25.35 4.58 -26.32
C PRO A 398 24.67 3.35 -25.71
N PRO A 399 23.86 3.53 -24.65
CA PRO A 399 23.06 2.44 -24.09
C PRO A 399 22.25 1.74 -25.16
N VAL A 400 22.25 0.40 -25.12
CA VAL A 400 21.44 -0.40 -26.06
C VAL A 400 19.98 -0.14 -25.81
N CYS A 401 19.26 0.20 -26.87
CA CYS A 401 17.81 0.41 -26.84
C CYS A 401 17.10 -0.86 -27.29
N ASP A 402 16.07 -1.27 -26.54
CA ASP A 402 15.24 -2.41 -26.95
C ASP A 402 14.54 -2.11 -28.29
N PRO A 403 14.72 -2.94 -29.32
CA PRO A 403 14.20 -2.69 -30.66
C PRO A 403 12.69 -2.97 -30.82
N THR A 404 12.00 -3.45 -29.78
CA THR A 404 10.59 -3.80 -29.86
C THR A 404 9.68 -2.57 -30.04
N ASP A 405 8.44 -2.78 -30.45
CA ASP A 405 7.48 -1.78 -30.90
C ASP A 405 7.44 -0.50 -30.04
N GLY A 406 7.65 0.65 -30.69
CA GLY A 406 7.59 1.98 -30.09
C GLY A 406 8.96 2.60 -29.78
N GLY A 407 9.98 1.81 -29.53
CA GLY A 407 11.33 2.28 -29.14
C GLY A 407 11.37 2.92 -27.76
N VAL A 408 12.58 3.27 -27.31
CA VAL A 408 12.84 3.83 -25.98
C VAL A 408 12.23 5.20 -25.78
N PHE A 409 12.40 6.08 -26.76
CA PHE A 409 11.97 7.49 -26.75
C PHE A 409 10.72 7.69 -27.61
N SER A 410 9.66 6.94 -27.37
CA SER A 410 8.40 7.05 -28.10
C SER A 410 7.53 8.18 -27.55
N GLY A 411 6.58 8.68 -28.38
CA GLY A 411 5.56 9.63 -27.92
C GLY A 411 6.07 10.99 -27.48
N PHE A 412 7.32 11.35 -27.83
CA PHE A 412 7.74 12.73 -27.85
C PHE A 412 6.90 13.40 -28.93
N GLY A 413 5.83 14.07 -28.53
CA GLY A 413 4.97 14.84 -29.41
C GLY A 413 5.69 16.11 -29.85
N PHE A 414 6.70 15.93 -30.70
CA PHE A 414 7.26 17.08 -31.40
C PHE A 414 6.31 17.42 -32.55
N PRO A 415 5.52 18.51 -32.45
CA PRO A 415 4.89 19.08 -33.63
C PRO A 415 6.00 19.40 -34.63
N ASP A 416 5.72 19.25 -35.89
CA ASP A 416 6.62 19.57 -37.00
C ASP A 416 7.36 20.88 -36.73
N GLY A 417 8.60 20.82 -36.23
CA GLY A 417 9.47 21.98 -36.07
C GLY A 417 9.96 22.36 -34.67
N PHE A 418 10.10 21.45 -33.66
CA PHE A 418 11.35 21.45 -32.96
C PHE A 418 11.63 22.25 -31.70
N ASP A 419 11.15 21.82 -30.57
CA ASP A 419 11.96 21.91 -29.36
C ASP A 419 12.40 20.49 -28.95
N THR A 420 13.22 19.82 -29.77
CA THR A 420 13.89 18.61 -29.36
C THR A 420 14.80 18.92 -28.18
N PRO A 421 14.88 18.09 -27.11
CA PRO A 421 15.81 18.32 -26.03
C PRO A 421 17.25 18.37 -26.55
N VAL A 422 18.09 19.15 -25.89
CA VAL A 422 19.54 19.09 -26.14
C VAL A 422 20.07 17.81 -25.52
N VAL A 423 20.79 17.01 -26.30
CA VAL A 423 21.42 15.76 -25.84
C VAL A 423 22.91 15.96 -25.68
N TYR A 424 23.38 15.98 -24.45
CA TYR A 424 24.79 16.12 -24.11
C TYR A 424 25.43 14.74 -24.02
N ILE A 425 26.51 14.54 -24.80
CA ILE A 425 27.23 13.26 -24.88
C ILE A 425 28.74 13.49 -24.76
N PRO A 426 29.54 12.44 -24.44
CA PRO A 426 30.98 12.57 -24.35
C PRO A 426 31.63 12.95 -25.70
N LYS A 427 32.65 13.80 -25.64
CA LYS A 427 33.39 14.26 -26.79
C LYS A 427 33.95 13.11 -27.61
N GLY A 428 33.76 13.16 -28.94
CA GLY A 428 34.18 12.14 -29.90
C GLY A 428 33.24 10.94 -30.05
N THR A 429 32.02 10.99 -29.48
CA THR A 429 31.05 9.87 -29.51
C THR A 429 29.88 10.08 -30.43
N ILE A 430 29.68 11.28 -31.01
CA ILE A 430 28.51 11.64 -31.83
C ILE A 430 28.21 10.59 -32.93
N ASN A 431 29.26 10.07 -33.61
CA ASN A 431 29.08 9.09 -34.66
C ASN A 431 28.53 7.74 -34.13
N LYS A 432 28.79 7.41 -32.86
CA LYS A 432 28.25 6.21 -32.22
C LYS A 432 26.77 6.39 -31.86
N TYR A 433 26.41 7.56 -31.37
CA TYR A 433 25.03 7.88 -31.02
C TYR A 433 24.11 8.03 -32.23
N LYS A 434 24.63 8.45 -33.36
CA LYS A 434 23.91 8.56 -34.66
C LYS A 434 23.98 7.33 -35.54
N ASP A 435 24.70 6.28 -35.13
CA ASP A 435 24.87 5.07 -35.93
C ASP A 435 23.64 4.17 -35.90
N THR A 436 22.83 4.24 -36.95
CA THR A 436 21.59 3.44 -37.11
C THR A 436 21.88 1.95 -37.35
N SER A 437 23.13 1.55 -37.64
CA SER A 437 23.53 0.13 -37.84
C SER A 437 23.72 -0.62 -36.51
N ARG A 438 23.83 0.11 -35.40
CA ARG A 438 23.93 -0.45 -34.05
C ARG A 438 22.55 -0.63 -33.45
N ASN A 439 22.40 -1.62 -32.56
CA ASN A 439 21.16 -1.79 -31.77
C ASN A 439 20.92 -0.68 -30.70
N CYS A 440 21.19 0.56 -31.08
CA CYS A 440 20.95 1.74 -30.25
C CYS A 440 19.77 2.57 -30.80
N MET A 441 18.79 1.88 -31.39
CA MET A 441 17.59 2.46 -31.97
C MET A 441 16.84 3.32 -30.97
N GLY A 442 16.79 4.62 -31.26
CA GLY A 442 16.18 5.62 -30.39
C GLY A 442 17.03 6.87 -30.21
N TRP A 443 18.34 6.71 -30.02
CA TRP A 443 19.25 7.84 -29.91
C TRP A 443 19.34 8.61 -31.23
N GLU A 444 19.33 7.96 -32.40
CA GLU A 444 19.36 8.57 -33.72
C GLU A 444 18.18 9.54 -33.98
N LYS A 445 17.13 9.48 -33.18
CA LYS A 445 15.96 10.37 -33.33
C LYS A 445 16.26 11.80 -32.88
N PHE A 446 17.28 12.01 -32.06
CA PHE A 446 17.65 13.34 -31.61
C PHE A 446 18.50 14.08 -32.64
N TRP A 447 18.25 15.37 -32.80
CA TRP A 447 18.94 16.21 -33.79
C TRP A 447 19.94 17.15 -33.13
N ASN A 448 19.69 17.55 -31.88
CA ASN A 448 20.43 18.56 -31.16
C ASN A 448 21.44 17.91 -30.20
N TYR A 449 22.56 17.44 -30.72
CA TYR A 449 23.65 16.86 -29.93
C TYR A 449 24.73 17.89 -29.63
N VAL A 450 25.20 17.89 -28.40
CA VAL A 450 26.33 18.65 -27.92
C VAL A 450 27.36 17.71 -27.31
N GLU A 451 28.57 17.69 -27.84
CA GLU A 451 29.67 16.93 -27.27
C GLU A 451 30.38 17.78 -26.19
N ILE A 452 30.48 17.25 -24.99
CA ILE A 452 31.10 17.89 -23.83
C ILE A 452 32.21 17.03 -23.23
N ASP A 453 33.13 17.64 -22.50
CA ASP A 453 34.17 16.90 -21.79
C ASP A 453 33.56 16.15 -20.58
N PRO A 454 34.10 15.00 -20.16
CA PRO A 454 33.57 14.24 -19.03
C PRO A 454 33.43 15.04 -17.73
N SER A 455 34.26 16.04 -17.51
CA SER A 455 34.21 16.94 -16.34
C SER A 455 33.06 17.95 -16.36
N GLU A 456 32.41 18.12 -17.51
CA GLU A 456 31.30 19.07 -17.70
C GLU A 456 29.94 18.40 -17.49
N PHE A 457 29.87 17.07 -17.37
CA PHE A 457 28.64 16.40 -17.02
C PHE A 457 28.20 16.84 -15.62
N PRO A 458 26.92 17.11 -15.41
CA PRO A 458 26.39 17.33 -14.07
C PRO A 458 26.86 16.16 -13.19
N THR A 459 27.56 16.46 -12.11
CA THR A 459 27.77 15.46 -11.06
C THR A 459 26.39 15.06 -10.63
N THR A 460 26.03 13.79 -10.86
CA THR A 460 24.86 13.22 -10.23
C THR A 460 25.10 13.36 -8.73
N ALA A 461 24.30 14.13 -8.05
CA ALA A 461 24.55 14.60 -6.68
C ALA A 461 24.46 13.49 -5.64
N ILE A 462 24.71 12.27 -6.04
CA ILE A 462 24.97 11.13 -5.18
C ILE A 462 26.45 10.73 -5.32
N ASP A 463 27.32 11.68 -5.23
CA ASP A 463 28.44 11.51 -4.34
C ASP A 463 27.82 11.47 -2.93
N SER A 464 27.35 10.29 -2.51
CA SER A 464 27.51 9.99 -1.09
C SER A 464 28.88 10.54 -0.76
N PRO A 465 29.04 11.38 0.28
CA PRO A 465 30.34 11.52 0.80
C PRO A 465 30.79 10.08 1.11
N ALA A 466 31.42 9.38 0.16
CA ALA A 466 32.57 8.60 0.54
C ALA A 466 33.17 9.54 1.56
N ILE A 467 33.18 9.14 2.82
CA ILE A 467 34.00 9.78 3.81
C ILE A 467 35.37 9.92 3.17
N VAL A 468 35.51 10.90 2.28
CA VAL A 468 36.78 11.53 2.05
C VAL A 468 36.93 12.17 3.42
N GLU A 469 37.67 11.51 4.29
CA GLU A 469 38.44 12.17 5.31
C GLU A 469 39.27 13.26 4.63
N THR A 470 38.65 14.24 4.00
CA THR A 470 39.19 15.56 3.99
C THR A 470 39.03 15.98 5.43
N GLN A 471 40.10 15.79 6.17
CA GLN A 471 40.41 16.46 7.40
C GLN A 471 40.35 18.00 7.16
N SER A 472 39.20 18.54 6.87
CA SER A 472 38.87 19.87 7.31
C SER A 472 38.47 19.67 8.78
N LYS A 473 39.38 19.91 9.68
CA LYS A 473 39.13 20.06 11.12
C LYS A 473 38.24 21.27 11.33
N ASP A 474 36.99 21.19 10.84
CA ASP A 474 35.94 22.10 11.30
C ASP A 474 35.49 21.59 12.67
N ASN A 475 36.14 22.04 13.71
CA ASN A 475 35.82 21.77 15.10
C ASN A 475 34.51 22.47 15.54
N SER A 476 33.65 22.87 14.62
CA SER A 476 32.38 23.50 14.93
C SER A 476 31.44 22.52 15.63
N ILE A 477 30.76 23.04 16.65
CA ILE A 477 29.77 22.30 17.44
C ILE A 477 28.38 22.71 16.95
N TYR A 478 27.50 21.74 16.78
CA TYR A 478 26.12 21.95 16.33
C TYR A 478 25.13 21.40 17.36
N ASP A 479 24.00 22.05 17.54
CA ASP A 479 22.89 21.48 18.31
C ASP A 479 22.19 20.36 17.51
N LEU A 480 21.23 19.70 18.14
CA LEU A 480 20.47 18.59 17.50
C LEU A 480 19.58 19.06 16.33
N MET A 481 19.44 20.38 16.13
CA MET A 481 18.72 20.98 15.00
C MET A 481 19.69 21.47 13.89
N GLY A 482 20.99 21.13 13.98
CA GLY A 482 22.00 21.49 12.99
C GLY A 482 22.46 22.94 13.05
N ARG A 483 22.11 23.73 14.07
CA ARG A 483 22.57 25.12 14.23
C ARG A 483 23.95 25.13 14.90
N LYS A 484 24.88 25.91 14.37
CA LYS A 484 26.21 26.11 14.93
C LYS A 484 26.14 26.76 16.32
N VAL A 485 26.84 26.19 17.30
CA VAL A 485 26.84 26.61 18.68
C VAL A 485 28.25 27.01 19.09
N GLU A 486 28.45 28.26 19.43
CA GLU A 486 29.78 28.74 19.86
C GLU A 486 30.09 28.43 21.32
N ARG A 487 29.07 28.28 22.18
CA ARG A 487 29.22 28.01 23.61
C ARG A 487 28.23 26.92 24.03
N PRO A 488 28.65 25.65 24.02
CA PRO A 488 27.80 24.53 24.48
C PRO A 488 27.47 24.69 25.98
N GLN A 489 26.20 24.49 26.29
CA GLN A 489 25.74 24.49 27.69
C GLN A 489 25.94 23.12 28.32
N LYS A 490 26.46 23.08 29.52
CA LYS A 490 26.72 21.88 30.30
C LYS A 490 25.47 21.02 30.44
N GLY A 491 25.62 19.72 30.17
CA GLY A 491 24.54 18.73 30.28
C GLY A 491 23.70 18.55 29.01
N ASN A 492 23.85 19.43 28.00
CA ASN A 492 23.12 19.28 26.73
C ASN A 492 23.91 18.44 25.73
N ILE A 493 23.17 17.81 24.79
CA ILE A 493 23.72 16.98 23.72
C ILE A 493 24.00 17.85 22.49
N TYR A 494 25.18 17.70 21.91
CA TYR A 494 25.65 18.38 20.72
C TYR A 494 26.29 17.40 19.74
N ILE A 495 26.50 17.85 18.50
CA ILE A 495 27.19 17.13 17.44
C ILE A 495 28.48 17.85 17.10
N GLN A 496 29.60 17.14 17.11
CA GLN A 496 30.89 17.61 16.64
C GLN A 496 31.59 16.51 15.85
N ASN A 497 32.07 16.83 14.65
CA ASN A 497 32.68 15.85 13.75
C ASN A 497 31.78 14.61 13.50
N GLY A 498 30.47 14.83 13.34
CA GLY A 498 29.51 13.77 13.13
C GLY A 498 29.18 12.88 14.34
N LYS A 499 29.76 13.16 15.52
CA LYS A 499 29.53 12.38 16.74
C LYS A 499 28.75 13.18 17.77
N LYS A 500 27.78 12.55 18.41
CA LYS A 500 27.05 13.14 19.53
C LYS A 500 27.90 13.10 20.81
N PHE A 501 27.91 14.18 21.56
CA PHE A 501 28.54 14.26 22.88
C PHE A 501 27.70 15.11 23.84
N VAL A 502 27.89 14.89 25.13
CA VAL A 502 27.30 15.73 26.19
C VAL A 502 28.33 16.76 26.62
N ALA A 503 27.98 18.04 26.58
CA ALA A 503 28.87 19.10 27.06
C ALA A 503 29.09 18.96 28.58
N LYS A 504 30.36 18.92 29.01
CA LYS A 504 30.77 18.74 30.40
C LYS A 504 30.88 20.06 31.14
#